data_cd9ba12c47e89b563efd74846078c685
#
_entry.id   cd9ba12c47e89b563efd74846078c685
#
_cell.length_a   1.000
_cell.length_b   1.000
_cell.length_c   1.000
_cell.angle_alpha   90.00
_cell.angle_beta   90.00
_cell.angle_gamma   90.00
#
_symmetry.space_group_name_H-M   'P 1'
#
loop_
_entity.id
_entity.type
_entity.pdbx_description
1 polymer ?
#
loop_
_entity_poly.entity_id
_entity_poly.type
_entity_poly.pdbx_seq_one_letter_code
_entity_poly.pdbx_strand_id
1 'polypeptide(L)'
;MYKRQLYHYVPNTPVKWRHAWTGGFFVAVCIELAKKVLAVYLGKVPTYSVVYGAFATLPILLVWIYVAWVIVLLGAVVTAYLPSLLAGVARRGTVAGWTFQLAVEVLQVLHRARQQPAKGLRPSQLAQLLRVDGLQLQPVLEALTALDWVGQVSDAAVSAADVPESRYVLLADPESTLLAPLVQRLLLQRVDSLGPLWANAKLETLRMADVLQAR
;
A
#
# COMPACT_ATOMS: atom_id res chain seq x y z
N MET A 1 -20.58 9.10 21.00
CA MET A 1 -20.49 7.83 20.25
C MET A 1 -20.41 8.00 18.72
N TYR A 2 -20.72 9.16 18.14
CA TYR A 2 -20.76 9.39 16.67
C TYR A 2 -19.41 9.62 15.99
N LYS A 3 -18.34 9.98 16.70
CA LYS A 3 -17.02 10.25 16.09
C LYS A 3 -16.28 9.00 15.59
N ARG A 4 -16.63 7.82 16.04
CA ARG A 4 -15.95 6.56 15.67
C ARG A 4 -16.40 5.99 14.32
N GLN A 5 -17.62 6.32 13.86
CA GLN A 5 -18.18 5.81 12.61
C GLN A 5 -17.71 6.61 11.37
N LEU A 6 -17.39 7.89 11.51
CA LEU A 6 -16.93 8.72 10.40
C LEU A 6 -15.54 8.30 9.90
N TYR A 7 -14.68 7.80 10.78
CA TYR A 7 -13.33 7.36 10.45
C TYR A 7 -13.25 5.96 9.84
N HIS A 8 -14.34 5.20 9.83
CA HIS A 8 -14.37 3.84 9.26
C HIS A 8 -14.65 3.85 7.74
N TYR A 9 -15.16 4.93 7.19
CA TYR A 9 -15.47 5.10 5.76
C TYR A 9 -14.37 5.81 4.96
N VAL A 10 -13.40 6.42 5.63
CA VAL A 10 -12.24 7.03 4.95
C VAL A 10 -11.16 5.95 4.89
N PRO A 11 -10.61 5.62 3.72
CA PRO A 11 -9.55 4.63 3.59
C PRO A 11 -8.38 5.03 4.49
N ASN A 12 -8.18 4.23 5.54
CA ASN A 12 -7.22 4.49 6.61
C ASN A 12 -5.83 4.05 6.15
N THR A 13 -5.22 4.82 5.25
CA THR A 13 -3.77 4.73 5.05
C THR A 13 -3.11 5.62 6.10
N PRO A 14 -2.34 5.06 7.06
CA PRO A 14 -1.63 5.84 8.04
C PRO A 14 -0.53 6.64 7.35
N VAL A 15 -0.88 7.83 6.89
CA VAL A 15 0.10 8.76 6.32
C VAL A 15 0.88 9.37 7.48
N LYS A 16 2.17 9.05 7.60
CA LYS A 16 3.05 9.67 8.60
C LYS A 16 3.02 11.19 8.40
N TRP A 17 2.85 11.95 9.46
CA TRP A 17 2.79 13.43 9.46
C TRP A 17 3.88 14.08 8.62
N ARG A 18 5.09 13.51 8.62
CA ARG A 18 6.23 14.00 7.82
C ARG A 18 5.95 13.98 6.31
N HIS A 19 5.22 13.00 5.79
CA HIS A 19 4.89 12.89 4.37
C HIS A 19 3.72 13.82 3.99
N ALA A 20 2.78 14.04 4.91
CA ALA A 20 1.72 15.03 4.72
C ALA A 20 2.29 16.46 4.58
N TRP A 21 3.31 16.81 5.38
CA TRP A 21 3.99 18.10 5.28
C TRP A 21 4.73 18.29 3.95
N THR A 22 5.40 17.24 3.44
CA THR A 22 6.08 17.32 2.13
C THR A 22 5.10 17.51 0.98
N GLY A 23 3.96 16.80 0.99
CA GLY A 23 2.91 17.00 -0.01
C GLY A 23 2.26 18.37 0.07
N GLY A 24 1.96 18.86 1.29
CA GLY A 24 1.43 20.20 1.51
C GLY A 24 2.38 21.29 1.00
N PHE A 25 3.67 21.17 1.26
CA PHE A 25 4.69 22.09 0.75
C PHE A 25 4.75 22.07 -0.78
N PHE A 26 4.74 20.88 -1.38
CA PHE A 26 4.72 20.72 -2.84
C PHE A 26 3.51 21.43 -3.46
N VAL A 27 2.31 21.21 -2.92
CA VAL A 27 1.08 21.87 -3.38
C VAL A 27 1.18 23.38 -3.26
N ALA A 28 1.68 23.89 -2.13
CA ALA A 28 1.85 25.33 -1.91
C ALA A 28 2.77 25.97 -2.97
N VAL A 29 3.91 25.33 -3.26
CA VAL A 29 4.85 25.79 -4.30
C VAL A 29 4.19 25.75 -5.68
N CYS A 30 3.48 24.67 -6.01
CA CYS A 30 2.80 24.55 -7.31
C CYS A 30 1.68 25.59 -7.50
N ILE A 31 0.90 25.87 -6.45
CA ILE A 31 -0.14 26.92 -6.49
C ILE A 31 0.48 28.29 -6.70
N GLU A 32 1.58 28.59 -6.00
CA GLU A 32 2.26 29.89 -6.14
C GLU A 32 2.86 30.05 -7.55
N LEU A 33 3.42 28.99 -8.10
CA LEU A 33 3.90 28.96 -9.48
C LEU A 33 2.74 29.15 -10.48
N ALA A 34 1.62 28.45 -10.29
CA ALA A 34 0.45 28.57 -11.14
C ALA A 34 -0.14 29.99 -11.15
N LYS A 35 -0.19 30.67 -10.00
CA LYS A 35 -0.56 32.09 -9.90
C LYS A 35 0.34 32.98 -10.75
N LYS A 36 1.65 32.81 -10.65
CA LYS A 36 2.62 33.60 -11.45
C LYS A 36 2.44 33.35 -12.96
N VAL A 37 2.32 32.08 -13.34
CA VAL A 37 2.09 31.70 -14.76
C VAL A 37 0.81 32.32 -15.28
N LEU A 38 -0.29 32.24 -14.52
CA LEU A 38 -1.57 32.83 -14.90
C LEU A 38 -1.48 34.34 -15.02
N ALA A 39 -0.81 35.02 -14.07
CA ALA A 39 -0.61 36.48 -14.10
C ALA A 39 0.16 36.91 -15.36
N VAL A 40 1.26 36.21 -15.68
CA VAL A 40 2.06 36.47 -16.89
C VAL A 40 1.24 36.23 -18.17
N TYR A 41 0.47 35.12 -18.19
CA TYR A 41 -0.41 34.80 -19.32
C TYR A 41 -1.44 35.91 -19.58
N LEU A 42 -2.15 36.35 -18.53
CA LEU A 42 -3.17 37.40 -18.64
C LEU A 42 -2.54 38.75 -19.02
N GLY A 43 -1.34 39.06 -18.56
CA GLY A 43 -0.62 40.29 -18.91
C GLY A 43 -0.13 40.30 -20.36
N LYS A 44 0.19 39.13 -20.95
CA LYS A 44 0.70 39.06 -22.33
C LYS A 44 -0.40 38.91 -23.38
N VAL A 45 -1.62 38.48 -23.01
CA VAL A 45 -2.74 38.26 -23.92
C VAL A 45 -3.89 39.21 -23.60
N PRO A 46 -3.74 40.54 -23.89
CA PRO A 46 -4.77 41.52 -23.60
C PRO A 46 -6.05 41.35 -24.44
N THR A 47 -5.99 40.51 -25.47
CA THR A 47 -7.10 40.30 -26.43
C THR A 47 -8.38 39.78 -25.74
N TYR A 48 -8.28 39.01 -24.70
CA TYR A 48 -9.43 38.49 -23.96
C TYR A 48 -10.18 39.59 -23.20
N SER A 49 -9.48 40.55 -22.62
CA SER A 49 -10.09 41.67 -21.87
C SER A 49 -10.74 42.70 -22.84
N VAL A 50 -10.15 42.87 -24.02
CA VAL A 50 -10.66 43.81 -25.04
C VAL A 50 -11.93 43.30 -25.71
N VAL A 51 -12.02 42.01 -26.02
CA VAL A 51 -13.17 41.42 -26.72
C VAL A 51 -14.33 41.08 -25.79
N TYR A 52 -14.01 40.47 -24.63
CA TYR A 52 -15.02 39.94 -23.70
C TYR A 52 -15.25 40.81 -22.46
N GLY A 53 -14.44 41.82 -22.22
CA GLY A 53 -14.59 42.73 -21.10
C GLY A 53 -14.71 41.99 -19.75
N ALA A 54 -15.72 42.36 -18.95
CA ALA A 54 -16.00 41.73 -17.66
C ALA A 54 -16.43 40.25 -17.78
N PHE A 55 -16.94 39.78 -18.89
CA PHE A 55 -17.33 38.38 -19.10
C PHE A 55 -16.16 37.44 -19.22
N ALA A 56 -14.94 37.94 -19.49
CA ALA A 56 -13.73 37.12 -19.51
C ALA A 56 -13.37 36.54 -18.13
N THR A 57 -13.84 37.12 -17.05
CA THR A 57 -13.58 36.69 -15.67
C THR A 57 -14.13 35.29 -15.38
N LEU A 58 -15.30 34.92 -15.93
CA LEU A 58 -15.92 33.61 -15.68
C LEU A 58 -15.09 32.44 -16.25
N PRO A 59 -14.69 32.43 -17.53
CA PRO A 59 -13.83 31.38 -18.06
C PRO A 59 -12.46 31.31 -17.34
N ILE A 60 -11.86 32.44 -17.01
CA ILE A 60 -10.59 32.50 -16.30
C ILE A 60 -10.71 31.88 -14.89
N LEU A 61 -11.81 32.18 -14.18
CA LEU A 61 -12.10 31.60 -12.89
C LEU A 61 -12.27 30.07 -12.96
N LEU A 62 -12.99 29.59 -13.99
CA LEU A 62 -13.17 28.13 -14.20
C LEU A 62 -11.83 27.43 -14.45
N VAL A 63 -10.99 28.00 -15.32
CA VAL A 63 -9.64 27.47 -15.57
C VAL A 63 -8.81 27.47 -14.29
N TRP A 64 -8.90 28.53 -13.49
CA TRP A 64 -8.18 28.62 -12.21
C TRP A 64 -8.62 27.54 -11.23
N ILE A 65 -9.94 27.35 -11.07
CA ILE A 65 -10.48 26.28 -10.20
C ILE A 65 -10.01 24.92 -10.68
N TYR A 66 -10.07 24.65 -11.99
CA TYR A 66 -9.60 23.40 -12.56
C TYR A 66 -8.12 23.14 -12.27
N VAL A 67 -7.26 24.12 -12.52
CA VAL A 67 -5.81 24.03 -12.26
C VAL A 67 -5.53 23.80 -10.78
N ALA A 68 -6.24 24.51 -9.89
CA ALA A 68 -6.10 24.34 -8.45
C ALA A 68 -6.43 22.92 -8.01
N TRP A 69 -7.52 22.33 -8.51
CA TRP A 69 -7.90 20.94 -8.22
C TRP A 69 -6.88 19.94 -8.75
N VAL A 70 -6.38 20.13 -9.97
CA VAL A 70 -5.34 19.28 -10.54
C VAL A 70 -4.08 19.29 -9.66
N ILE A 71 -3.65 20.47 -9.18
CA ILE A 71 -2.48 20.61 -8.31
C ILE A 71 -2.72 19.87 -6.97
N VAL A 72 -3.90 20.02 -6.36
CA VAL A 72 -4.23 19.34 -5.10
C VAL A 72 -4.23 17.83 -5.28
N LEU A 73 -4.84 17.32 -6.36
CA LEU A 73 -4.84 15.88 -6.65
C LEU A 73 -3.43 15.36 -6.92
N LEU A 74 -2.62 16.11 -7.67
CA LEU A 74 -1.22 15.75 -7.91
C LEU A 74 -0.43 15.70 -6.59
N GLY A 75 -0.65 16.65 -5.69
CA GLY A 75 -0.05 16.67 -4.36
C GLY A 75 -0.46 15.46 -3.51
N ALA A 76 -1.72 15.03 -3.59
CA ALA A 76 -2.19 13.82 -2.93
C ALA A 76 -1.48 12.57 -3.47
N VAL A 77 -1.34 12.47 -4.80
CA VAL A 77 -0.59 11.39 -5.46
C VAL A 77 0.87 11.39 -5.02
N VAL A 78 1.55 12.55 -5.04
CA VAL A 78 2.94 12.65 -4.59
C VAL A 78 3.09 12.23 -3.13
N THR A 79 2.18 12.67 -2.26
CA THR A 79 2.19 12.29 -0.84
C THR A 79 2.03 10.79 -0.65
N ALA A 80 1.17 10.15 -1.43
CA ALA A 80 0.92 8.72 -1.36
C ALA A 80 2.11 7.88 -1.87
N TYR A 81 2.79 8.34 -2.93
CA TYR A 81 3.90 7.59 -3.55
C TYR A 81 5.29 7.94 -3.01
N LEU A 82 5.44 9.10 -2.36
CA LEU A 82 6.72 9.56 -1.82
C LEU A 82 7.39 8.55 -0.87
N PRO A 83 6.67 7.89 0.05
CA PRO A 83 7.28 6.88 0.93
C PRO A 83 7.89 5.70 0.17
N SER A 84 7.22 5.22 -0.86
CA SER A 84 7.71 4.09 -1.66
C SER A 84 8.91 4.47 -2.53
N LEU A 85 8.93 5.71 -3.05
CA LEU A 85 10.07 6.23 -3.82
C LEU A 85 11.31 6.45 -2.94
N LEU A 86 11.13 7.01 -1.75
CA LEU A 86 12.23 7.28 -0.81
C LEU A 86 12.76 6.00 -0.14
N ALA A 87 11.91 4.99 0.04
CA ALA A 87 12.33 3.72 0.60
C ALA A 87 13.22 2.90 -0.35
N GLY A 88 13.41 3.33 -1.60
CA GLY A 88 14.16 2.56 -2.61
C GLY A 88 13.55 1.18 -2.86
N VAL A 89 12.29 1.01 -2.50
CA VAL A 89 11.57 -0.25 -2.63
C VAL A 89 11.13 -0.37 -4.08
N ALA A 90 11.89 -1.14 -4.84
CA ALA A 90 11.48 -1.50 -6.19
C ALA A 90 10.14 -2.24 -6.09
N ARG A 91 9.08 -1.70 -6.71
CA ARG A 91 7.90 -2.52 -6.98
C ARG A 91 8.38 -3.75 -7.71
N ARG A 92 8.33 -4.90 -7.04
CA ARG A 92 8.59 -6.16 -7.74
C ARG A 92 7.58 -6.23 -8.88
N GLY A 93 8.07 -6.41 -10.10
CA GLY A 93 7.23 -6.44 -11.29
C GLY A 93 6.12 -7.49 -11.12
N THR A 94 4.97 -7.25 -11.74
CA THR A 94 3.82 -8.16 -11.75
C THR A 94 4.12 -9.40 -12.60
N VAL A 95 5.15 -10.16 -12.22
CA VAL A 95 5.44 -11.47 -12.81
C VAL A 95 4.42 -12.46 -12.24
N ALA A 96 3.90 -13.37 -13.07
CA ALA A 96 2.98 -14.40 -12.60
C ALA A 96 3.56 -15.13 -11.40
N GLY A 97 2.77 -15.28 -10.33
CA GLY A 97 3.19 -15.97 -9.10
C GLY A 97 3.98 -15.12 -8.08
N TRP A 98 4.28 -13.84 -8.37
CA TRP A 98 5.01 -12.97 -7.43
C TRP A 98 4.32 -12.86 -6.08
N THR A 99 2.98 -12.84 -6.05
CA THR A 99 2.19 -12.75 -4.82
C THR A 99 2.37 -13.98 -3.95
N PHE A 100 2.43 -15.16 -4.58
CA PHE A 100 2.72 -16.42 -3.89
C PHE A 100 4.15 -16.43 -3.34
N GLN A 101 5.13 -16.01 -4.15
CA GLN A 101 6.52 -15.88 -3.71
C GLN A 101 6.63 -14.95 -2.51
N LEU A 102 5.98 -13.78 -2.55
CA LEU A 102 5.97 -12.84 -1.44
C LEU A 102 5.31 -13.43 -0.20
N ALA A 103 4.22 -14.21 -0.36
CA ALA A 103 3.57 -14.89 0.77
C ALA A 103 4.51 -15.87 1.45
N VAL A 104 5.26 -16.66 0.69
CA VAL A 104 6.28 -17.58 1.21
C VAL A 104 7.38 -16.82 1.94
N GLU A 105 7.90 -15.73 1.36
CA GLU A 105 8.91 -14.90 2.01
C GLU A 105 8.41 -14.29 3.34
N VAL A 106 7.15 -13.84 3.38
CA VAL A 106 6.51 -13.34 4.61
C VAL A 106 6.45 -14.45 5.67
N LEU A 107 6.02 -15.65 5.29
CA LEU A 107 5.98 -16.80 6.22
C LEU A 107 7.37 -17.16 6.74
N GLN A 108 8.41 -17.15 5.90
CA GLN A 108 9.79 -17.39 6.31
C GLN A 108 10.28 -16.36 7.35
N VAL A 109 10.00 -15.08 7.10
CA VAL A 109 10.40 -14.01 8.02
C VAL A 109 9.62 -14.09 9.34
N LEU A 110 8.32 -14.36 9.30
CA LEU A 110 7.51 -14.55 10.50
C LEU A 110 7.90 -15.80 11.28
N HIS A 111 8.28 -16.89 10.60
CA HIS A 111 8.77 -18.10 11.24
C HIS A 111 10.07 -17.83 12.02
N ARG A 112 11.02 -17.10 11.42
CA ARG A 112 12.24 -16.67 12.10
C ARG A 112 11.96 -15.76 13.29
N ALA A 113 10.98 -14.84 13.12
CA ALA A 113 10.57 -13.92 14.19
C ALA A 113 9.88 -14.65 15.37
N ARG A 114 9.30 -15.84 15.15
CA ARG A 114 8.70 -16.66 16.23
C ARG A 114 9.71 -17.04 17.31
N GLN A 115 11.00 -17.16 16.96
CA GLN A 115 12.09 -17.49 17.89
C GLN A 115 12.60 -16.28 18.66
N GLN A 116 12.20 -15.06 18.29
CA GLN A 116 12.64 -13.84 18.96
C GLN A 116 11.73 -13.50 20.16
N PRO A 117 12.24 -12.78 21.18
CA PRO A 117 11.46 -12.39 22.36
C PRO A 117 10.17 -11.62 22.01
N ALA A 118 10.25 -10.74 21.02
CA ALA A 118 9.09 -9.99 20.49
C ALA A 118 8.41 -10.77 19.37
N LYS A 119 7.76 -11.87 19.70
CA LYS A 119 7.07 -12.73 18.72
C LYS A 119 6.23 -11.90 17.74
N GLY A 120 6.59 -11.94 16.45
CA GLY A 120 5.87 -11.24 15.37
C GLY A 120 6.52 -9.93 14.94
N LEU A 121 6.05 -9.40 13.80
CA LEU A 121 6.59 -8.22 13.15
C LEU A 121 5.46 -7.27 12.72
N ARG A 122 5.77 -5.97 12.74
CA ARG A 122 4.86 -4.94 12.22
C ARG A 122 4.90 -4.90 10.69
N PRO A 123 3.82 -4.46 10.01
CA PRO A 123 3.81 -4.30 8.55
C PRO A 123 4.98 -3.47 8.03
N SER A 124 5.31 -2.39 8.74
CA SER A 124 6.45 -1.51 8.39
C SER A 124 7.80 -2.24 8.44
N GLN A 125 8.00 -3.13 9.43
CA GLN A 125 9.21 -3.95 9.55
C GLN A 125 9.28 -5.03 8.46
N LEU A 126 8.14 -5.70 8.17
CA LEU A 126 8.04 -6.67 7.08
C LEU A 126 8.37 -6.04 5.74
N ALA A 127 7.79 -4.87 5.45
CA ALA A 127 8.04 -4.12 4.22
C ALA A 127 9.53 -3.75 4.06
N GLN A 128 10.19 -3.34 5.13
CA GLN A 128 11.62 -3.02 5.14
C GLN A 128 12.51 -4.26 4.94
N LEU A 129 12.24 -5.35 5.66
CA LEU A 129 13.02 -6.59 5.58
C LEU A 129 12.92 -7.22 4.18
N LEU A 130 11.71 -7.24 3.62
CA LEU A 130 11.45 -7.82 2.30
C LEU A 130 11.72 -6.84 1.15
N ARG A 131 12.01 -5.57 1.45
CA ARG A 131 12.18 -4.49 0.47
C ARG A 131 10.99 -4.40 -0.50
N VAL A 132 9.78 -4.45 0.04
CA VAL A 132 8.52 -4.44 -0.71
C VAL A 132 7.66 -3.27 -0.28
N ASP A 133 6.90 -2.69 -1.24
CA ASP A 133 5.93 -1.64 -0.92
C ASP A 133 4.84 -2.18 0.01
N GLY A 134 4.48 -1.40 1.03
CA GLY A 134 3.39 -1.74 1.95
C GLY A 134 2.07 -2.03 1.25
N LEU A 135 1.78 -1.36 0.13
CA LEU A 135 0.61 -1.60 -0.70
C LEU A 135 0.62 -2.99 -1.36
N GLN A 136 1.81 -3.53 -1.66
CA GLN A 136 1.96 -4.89 -2.21
C GLN A 136 1.90 -5.95 -1.11
N LEU A 137 2.31 -5.60 0.11
CA LEU A 137 2.32 -6.50 1.25
C LEU A 137 0.91 -6.75 1.81
N GLN A 138 0.05 -5.73 1.79
CA GLN A 138 -1.28 -5.78 2.40
C GLN A 138 -2.15 -6.93 1.87
N PRO A 139 -2.35 -7.12 0.53
CA PRO A 139 -3.18 -8.22 0.02
C PRO A 139 -2.62 -9.60 0.38
N VAL A 140 -1.30 -9.73 0.54
CA VAL A 140 -0.67 -10.97 0.98
C VAL A 140 -0.98 -11.24 2.46
N LEU A 141 -0.85 -10.24 3.32
CA LEU A 141 -1.21 -10.37 4.74
C LEU A 141 -2.69 -10.69 4.93
N GLU A 142 -3.58 -10.06 4.15
CA GLU A 142 -5.01 -10.37 4.14
C GLU A 142 -5.28 -11.82 3.71
N ALA A 143 -4.60 -12.29 2.68
CA ALA A 143 -4.73 -13.67 2.22
C ALA A 143 -4.26 -14.69 3.29
N LEU A 144 -3.14 -14.42 3.96
CA LEU A 144 -2.60 -15.27 5.02
C LEU A 144 -3.47 -15.24 6.28
N THR A 145 -4.04 -14.09 6.62
CA THR A 145 -4.98 -13.97 7.74
C THR A 145 -6.30 -14.68 7.45
N ALA A 146 -6.79 -14.62 6.22
CA ALA A 146 -8.01 -15.33 5.81
C ALA A 146 -7.84 -16.86 5.76
N LEU A 147 -6.61 -17.36 5.77
CA LEU A 147 -6.28 -18.78 5.93
C LEU A 147 -6.05 -19.18 7.40
N ASP A 148 -6.19 -18.23 8.34
CA ASP A 148 -5.86 -18.38 9.75
C ASP A 148 -4.39 -18.80 10.03
N TRP A 149 -3.50 -18.55 9.07
CA TRP A 149 -2.08 -18.86 9.23
C TRP A 149 -1.33 -17.78 9.96
N VAL A 150 -1.81 -16.55 9.85
CA VAL A 150 -1.22 -15.36 10.47
C VAL A 150 -2.29 -14.61 11.24
N GLY A 151 -2.00 -14.28 12.48
CA GLY A 151 -2.88 -13.49 13.33
C GLY A 151 -2.34 -12.08 13.57
N GLN A 152 -3.24 -11.16 13.85
CA GLN A 152 -2.91 -9.81 14.28
C GLN A 152 -2.95 -9.73 15.80
N VAL A 153 -1.86 -9.26 16.40
CA VAL A 153 -1.79 -8.96 17.83
C VAL A 153 -1.71 -7.45 18.01
N SER A 154 -2.70 -6.88 18.67
CA SER A 154 -2.68 -5.46 19.03
C SER A 154 -1.81 -5.27 20.27
N ASP A 155 -0.78 -4.43 20.17
CA ASP A 155 0.00 -4.03 21.33
C ASP A 155 -0.83 -3.04 22.17
N ALA A 156 -1.30 -3.50 23.33
CA ALA A 156 -2.10 -2.69 24.25
C ALA A 156 -1.31 -1.53 24.92
N ALA A 157 -0.03 -1.45 24.72
CA ALA A 157 0.88 -0.50 25.37
C ALA A 157 1.58 0.40 24.34
N VAL A 158 0.83 1.28 23.67
CA VAL A 158 1.45 2.32 22.84
C VAL A 158 0.97 3.69 23.31
N SER A 159 1.93 4.55 23.58
CA SER A 159 1.74 5.96 23.92
C SER A 159 0.75 6.63 22.97
N ALA A 160 -0.05 7.55 23.46
CA ALA A 160 -1.15 8.23 22.76
C ALA A 160 -0.74 9.00 21.47
N ALA A 161 0.54 8.99 21.09
CA ALA A 161 1.10 9.69 19.93
C ALA A 161 1.40 8.78 18.72
N ASP A 162 1.43 7.45 18.89
CA ASP A 162 1.69 6.52 17.79
C ASP A 162 0.42 5.79 17.36
N VAL A 163 0.18 5.76 16.04
CA VAL A 163 -0.89 4.93 15.47
C VAL A 163 -0.60 3.47 15.87
N PRO A 164 -1.56 2.76 16.52
CA PRO A 164 -1.34 1.38 16.94
C PRO A 164 -1.16 0.49 15.72
N GLU A 165 0.09 0.23 15.35
CA GLU A 165 0.40 -0.77 14.33
C GLU A 165 0.30 -2.16 14.96
N SER A 166 -0.69 -2.95 14.51
CA SER A 166 -0.82 -4.36 14.92
C SER A 166 0.40 -5.15 14.44
N ARG A 167 0.88 -6.09 15.28
CA ARG A 167 1.91 -7.04 14.88
C ARG A 167 1.28 -8.28 14.25
N TYR A 168 1.92 -8.80 13.22
CA TYR A 168 1.56 -10.07 12.59
C TYR A 168 2.40 -11.19 13.17
N VAL A 169 1.74 -12.28 13.57
CA VAL A 169 2.35 -13.46 14.20
C VAL A 169 1.96 -14.71 13.42
N LEU A 170 2.90 -15.62 13.21
CA LEU A 170 2.62 -16.91 12.61
C LEU A 170 1.89 -17.80 13.62
N LEU A 171 0.62 -18.14 13.34
CA LEU A 171 -0.22 -19.00 14.15
C LEU A 171 -0.10 -20.47 13.72
N ALA A 172 -0.05 -20.69 12.42
CA ALA A 172 0.00 -22.04 11.84
C ALA A 172 1.26 -22.78 12.28
N ASP A 173 1.10 -24.07 12.52
CA ASP A 173 2.22 -24.97 12.76
C ASP A 173 2.78 -25.46 11.41
N PRO A 174 4.07 -25.18 11.11
CA PRO A 174 4.68 -25.52 9.83
C PRO A 174 4.66 -27.00 9.48
N GLU A 175 4.78 -27.88 10.48
CA GLU A 175 4.89 -29.32 10.29
C GLU A 175 3.55 -29.97 9.92
N SER A 176 2.45 -29.42 10.42
CA SER A 176 1.11 -29.96 10.22
C SER A 176 0.32 -29.25 9.12
N THR A 177 0.70 -28.01 8.74
CA THR A 177 -0.06 -27.18 7.79
C THR A 177 0.31 -27.50 6.35
N LEU A 178 -0.70 -27.85 5.53
CA LEU A 178 -0.54 -28.09 4.10
C LEU A 178 -0.45 -26.77 3.33
N LEU A 179 0.41 -26.71 2.31
CA LEU A 179 0.62 -25.51 1.49
C LEU A 179 -0.48 -25.34 0.41
N ALA A 180 -1.24 -26.39 0.10
CA ALA A 180 -2.24 -26.40 -0.94
C ALA A 180 -3.25 -25.24 -0.90
N PRO A 181 -3.81 -24.82 0.25
CA PRO A 181 -4.73 -23.68 0.31
C PRO A 181 -4.10 -22.37 -0.16
N LEU A 182 -2.82 -22.13 0.15
CA LEU A 182 -2.08 -20.96 -0.29
C LEU A 182 -1.84 -20.98 -1.80
N VAL A 183 -1.46 -22.15 -2.33
CA VAL A 183 -1.28 -22.35 -3.78
C VAL A 183 -2.58 -22.09 -4.53
N GLN A 184 -3.70 -22.59 -4.03
CA GLN A 184 -5.01 -22.37 -4.63
C GLN A 184 -5.42 -20.89 -4.63
N ARG A 185 -5.10 -20.19 -3.57
CA ARG A 185 -5.52 -18.79 -3.41
C ARG A 185 -4.67 -17.81 -4.20
N LEU A 186 -3.36 -18.03 -4.30
CA LEU A 186 -2.41 -17.04 -4.82
C LEU A 186 -1.72 -17.44 -6.13
N LEU A 187 -1.74 -18.70 -6.49
CA LEU A 187 -0.97 -19.19 -7.63
C LEU A 187 -1.85 -19.86 -8.69
N LEU A 188 -2.57 -20.91 -8.32
CA LEU A 188 -3.23 -21.77 -9.28
C LEU A 188 -4.54 -22.34 -8.70
N GLN A 189 -5.68 -21.94 -9.28
CA GLN A 189 -6.96 -22.49 -8.88
C GLN A 189 -7.05 -23.98 -9.21
N ARG A 190 -7.70 -24.74 -8.32
CA ARG A 190 -7.98 -26.16 -8.55
C ARG A 190 -9.21 -26.27 -9.46
N VAL A 191 -8.96 -26.56 -10.73
CA VAL A 191 -9.97 -26.85 -11.75
C VAL A 191 -9.72 -28.25 -12.29
N ASP A 192 -10.75 -28.94 -12.78
CA ASP A 192 -10.66 -30.31 -13.25
C ASP A 192 -9.60 -30.53 -14.34
N SER A 193 -9.42 -29.53 -15.22
CA SER A 193 -8.38 -29.56 -16.27
C SER A 193 -6.96 -29.62 -15.73
N LEU A 194 -6.73 -29.18 -14.51
CA LEU A 194 -5.41 -29.14 -13.85
C LEU A 194 -5.21 -30.26 -12.83
N GLY A 195 -6.16 -31.17 -12.70
CA GLY A 195 -6.07 -32.34 -11.79
C GLY A 195 -4.77 -33.13 -11.93
N PRO A 196 -4.36 -33.52 -13.16
CA PRO A 196 -3.09 -34.21 -13.38
C PRO A 196 -1.86 -33.43 -12.94
N LEU A 197 -1.87 -32.11 -13.12
CA LEU A 197 -0.77 -31.25 -12.69
C LEU A 197 -0.66 -31.24 -11.16
N TRP A 198 -1.77 -31.09 -10.46
CA TRP A 198 -1.81 -31.11 -9.01
C TRP A 198 -1.28 -32.44 -8.42
N ALA A 199 -1.67 -33.55 -8.98
CA ALA A 199 -1.22 -34.89 -8.57
C ALA A 199 0.27 -35.10 -8.85
N ASN A 200 0.74 -34.80 -10.06
CA ASN A 200 2.13 -35.00 -10.46
C ASN A 200 3.10 -34.07 -9.72
N ALA A 201 2.71 -32.84 -9.48
CA ALA A 201 3.52 -31.87 -8.74
C ALA A 201 3.44 -32.06 -7.21
N LYS A 202 2.64 -33.00 -6.73
CA LYS A 202 2.44 -33.32 -5.30
C LYS A 202 2.05 -32.08 -4.47
N LEU A 203 1.35 -31.13 -5.08
CA LEU A 203 0.98 -29.87 -4.43
C LEU A 203 0.05 -30.06 -3.22
N GLU A 204 -0.70 -31.17 -3.19
CA GLU A 204 -1.60 -31.52 -2.08
C GLU A 204 -0.86 -32.03 -0.84
N THR A 205 0.35 -32.56 -1.01
CA THR A 205 1.13 -33.15 0.09
C THR A 205 2.22 -32.23 0.63
N LEU A 206 2.51 -31.12 -0.08
CA LEU A 206 3.49 -30.12 0.36
C LEU A 206 3.06 -29.49 1.67
N ARG A 207 3.98 -29.47 2.63
CA ARG A 207 3.80 -28.81 3.92
C ARG A 207 4.44 -27.43 3.94
N MET A 208 4.00 -26.61 4.85
CA MET A 208 4.59 -25.28 5.06
C MET A 208 6.07 -25.41 5.46
N ALA A 209 6.46 -26.41 6.24
CA ALA A 209 7.84 -26.68 6.64
C ALA A 209 8.77 -26.85 5.43
N ASP A 210 8.32 -27.47 4.34
CA ASP A 210 9.13 -27.73 3.14
C ASP A 210 9.61 -26.45 2.46
N VAL A 211 8.85 -25.35 2.59
CA VAL A 211 9.19 -24.03 2.01
C VAL A 211 9.83 -23.09 3.02
N LEU A 212 9.71 -23.33 4.32
CA LEU A 212 10.33 -22.52 5.37
C LEU A 212 11.79 -22.87 5.61
N GLN A 213 12.22 -24.10 5.31
CA GLN A 213 13.59 -24.57 5.48
C GLN A 213 14.52 -24.17 4.32
N ALA A 214 14.03 -23.56 3.26
CA ALA A 214 14.87 -23.06 2.18
C ALA A 214 15.81 -21.97 2.71
N ARG A 215 17.13 -22.20 2.57
CA ARG A 215 18.32 -21.54 3.08
C ARG A 215 18.30 -20.03 3.12
#